data_3bae85c572a55d5be5a2d144e8c25c06
#
_entry.id   3bae85c572a55d5be5a2d144e8c25c06
#
_cell.length_a   1.000
_cell.length_b   1.000
_cell.length_c   1.000
_cell.angle_alpha   90.00
_cell.angle_beta   90.00
_cell.angle_gamma   90.00
#
_symmetry.space_group_name_H-M   'P 1'
#
loop_
_entity.id
_entity.type
_entity.pdbx_description
1 polymer ?
#
loop_
_entity_poly.entity_id
_entity_poly.type
_entity_poly.pdbx_seq_one_letter_code
_entity_poly.pdbx_strand_id
1 'polypeptide(L)'
;MMWVSKFTMGQYDLSSNLYDTFHFTGASLESDESMLPPDLQGYAPQITGIAQTNAKVTVAQNGRVLYQTTVAPGPFTISDLGQSFQGQLDVTVEEEDGRTSTFQVGSASIPYLTRKGQVRYKTSLGKPTSVGHNDINNPFFWTAEASWGWLNNVSLYGGGMFTADDYQAIHYRYWL
;
A
#
# COMPACT_ATOMS: atom_id res chain seq x y z
N MET A 1 -18.07 -0.64 11.04
CA MET A 1 -17.17 -1.07 9.95
C MET A 1 -17.46 -0.16 8.77
N MET A 2 -16.58 0.76 8.45
CA MET A 2 -16.83 1.76 7.40
C MET A 2 -16.19 1.21 6.11
N TRP A 3 -17.02 0.89 5.14
CA TRP A 3 -16.58 0.42 3.83
C TRP A 3 -16.46 1.64 2.93
N VAL A 4 -15.26 2.01 2.58
CA VAL A 4 -15.02 3.07 1.62
C VAL A 4 -14.54 2.43 0.33
N SER A 5 -15.28 2.67 -0.74
CA SER A 5 -15.05 2.04 -2.04
C SER A 5 -14.93 3.11 -3.11
N LYS A 6 -13.96 2.92 -3.99
CA LYS A 6 -13.77 3.73 -5.19
C LYS A 6 -14.24 2.96 -6.40
N PHE A 7 -15.14 3.54 -7.15
CA PHE A 7 -15.60 3.02 -8.44
C PHE A 7 -14.95 3.81 -9.57
N THR A 8 -14.35 3.11 -10.52
CA THR A 8 -13.72 3.71 -11.69
C THR A 8 -14.26 3.04 -12.96
N MET A 9 -14.60 3.83 -13.98
CA MET A 9 -15.06 3.34 -15.27
C MET A 9 -14.33 4.08 -16.39
N GLY A 10 -13.90 3.36 -17.42
CA GLY A 10 -13.18 3.92 -18.56
C GLY A 10 -12.08 3.02 -19.07
N GLN A 11 -11.08 3.64 -19.69
CA GLN A 11 -9.89 2.96 -20.18
C GLN A 11 -8.73 3.27 -19.23
N TYR A 12 -8.11 2.24 -18.65
CA TYR A 12 -7.01 2.38 -17.69
C TYR A 12 -6.21 1.09 -17.56
N ASP A 13 -5.14 1.15 -16.80
CA ASP A 13 -4.28 0.00 -16.53
C ASP A 13 -4.84 -0.87 -15.41
N LEU A 14 -4.87 -2.19 -15.62
CA LEU A 14 -5.07 -3.12 -14.53
C LEU A 14 -3.85 -3.07 -13.63
N SER A 15 -3.94 -2.38 -12.51
CA SER A 15 -2.93 -2.45 -11.46
C SER A 15 -3.29 -3.57 -10.51
N SER A 16 -2.65 -4.72 -10.65
CA SER A 16 -2.79 -5.88 -9.77
C SER A 16 -1.43 -6.23 -9.19
N ASN A 17 -1.43 -6.76 -7.99
CA ASN A 17 -0.23 -7.30 -7.38
C ASN A 17 -0.04 -8.80 -7.69
N LEU A 18 -1.04 -9.44 -8.30
CA LEU A 18 -1.04 -10.86 -8.66
C LEU A 18 -0.85 -11.09 -10.15
N TYR A 19 -1.26 -10.15 -10.98
CA TYR A 19 -1.28 -10.27 -12.43
C TYR A 19 -0.46 -9.17 -13.08
N ASP A 20 0.05 -9.45 -14.27
CA ASP A 20 0.75 -8.45 -15.07
C ASP A 20 -0.16 -7.27 -15.41
N THR A 21 0.44 -6.09 -15.48
CA THR A 21 -0.27 -4.86 -15.84
C THR A 21 -0.59 -4.86 -17.32
N PHE A 22 -1.85 -4.65 -17.67
CA PHE A 22 -2.29 -4.45 -19.04
C PHE A 22 -3.38 -3.39 -19.13
N HIS A 23 -3.48 -2.76 -20.30
CA HIS A 23 -4.53 -1.79 -20.57
C HIS A 23 -5.86 -2.48 -20.84
N PHE A 24 -6.94 -1.96 -20.26
CA PHE A 24 -8.28 -2.45 -20.53
C PHE A 24 -9.33 -1.35 -20.51
N THR A 25 -10.45 -1.62 -21.15
CA THR A 25 -11.65 -0.78 -21.10
C THR A 25 -12.71 -1.53 -20.30
N GLY A 26 -13.17 -0.90 -19.22
CA GLY A 26 -14.13 -1.55 -18.33
C GLY A 26 -14.45 -0.74 -17.08
N ALA A 27 -14.76 -1.46 -16.02
CA ALA A 27 -15.05 -0.88 -14.72
C ALA A 27 -14.27 -1.62 -13.62
N SER A 28 -13.88 -0.90 -12.58
CA SER A 28 -13.33 -1.48 -11.35
C SER A 28 -13.95 -0.89 -10.11
N LEU A 29 -14.03 -1.72 -9.09
CA LEU A 29 -14.43 -1.37 -7.75
C LEU A 29 -13.33 -1.83 -6.79
N GLU A 30 -12.79 -0.91 -6.02
CA GLU A 30 -11.72 -1.21 -5.07
C GLU A 30 -11.98 -0.53 -3.72
N SER A 31 -11.48 -1.14 -2.65
CA SER A 31 -11.44 -0.48 -1.35
C SER A 31 -10.44 0.68 -1.39
N ASP A 32 -10.88 1.87 -0.99
CA ASP A 32 -10.03 3.06 -0.96
C ASP A 32 -9.66 3.41 0.49
N GLU A 33 -8.42 3.10 0.84
CA GLU A 33 -7.89 3.41 2.17
C GLU A 33 -7.52 4.90 2.33
N SER A 34 -7.37 5.63 1.22
CA SER A 34 -7.01 7.06 1.27
C SER A 34 -8.11 7.93 1.88
N MET A 35 -9.35 7.42 1.88
CA MET A 35 -10.49 8.08 2.51
C MET A 35 -10.67 7.72 3.99
N LEU A 36 -9.85 6.82 4.53
CA LEU A 36 -9.85 6.50 5.95
C LEU A 36 -9.05 7.56 6.72
N PRO A 37 -9.39 7.83 7.99
CA PRO A 37 -8.52 8.59 8.88
C PRO A 37 -7.10 8.04 8.90
N PRO A 38 -6.05 8.88 9.04
CA PRO A 38 -4.65 8.44 8.95
C PRO A 38 -4.28 7.29 9.88
N ASP A 39 -4.88 7.23 11.05
CA ASP A 39 -4.72 6.17 12.05
C ASP A 39 -5.36 4.83 11.64
N LEU A 40 -6.26 4.83 10.68
CA LEU A 40 -6.91 3.65 10.12
C LEU A 40 -6.39 3.26 8.73
N GLN A 41 -5.60 4.11 8.08
CA GLN A 41 -4.94 3.81 6.82
C GLN A 41 -3.88 2.73 7.04
N GLY A 42 -3.57 1.92 6.04
CA GLY A 42 -2.70 0.74 6.11
C GLY A 42 -1.36 0.97 6.80
N TYR A 43 -0.50 0.00 6.80
CA TYR A 43 0.78 0.03 7.51
C TYR A 43 1.68 1.18 7.00
N ALA A 44 1.61 2.34 7.67
CA ALA A 44 2.68 3.32 7.59
C ALA A 44 3.84 2.85 8.49
N PRO A 45 5.10 2.99 8.09
CA PRO A 45 6.23 2.66 8.95
C PRO A 45 6.16 3.52 10.21
N GLN A 46 6.12 2.89 11.37
CA GLN A 46 6.26 3.57 12.64
C GLN A 46 7.74 3.81 12.91
N ILE A 47 8.10 5.07 13.09
CA ILE A 47 9.43 5.44 13.55
C ILE A 47 9.38 5.62 15.06
N THR A 48 10.09 4.77 15.78
CA THR A 48 10.23 4.86 17.23
C THR A 48 11.65 5.22 17.58
N GLY A 49 11.81 6.09 18.57
CA GLY A 49 13.11 6.51 19.08
C GLY A 49 13.02 7.06 20.49
N ILE A 50 14.17 7.47 21.02
CA ILE A 50 14.28 8.14 22.33
C ILE A 50 15.02 9.43 22.12
N ALA A 51 14.43 10.56 22.55
CA ALA A 51 15.06 11.86 22.63
C ALA A 51 15.51 12.13 24.07
N GLN A 52 16.73 12.61 24.27
CA GLN A 52 17.24 12.92 25.63
C GLN A 52 16.85 14.33 26.06
N THR A 53 16.73 15.22 25.09
CA THR A 53 16.26 16.61 25.26
C THR A 53 15.11 16.87 24.30
N ASN A 54 14.62 18.10 24.19
CA ASN A 54 13.79 18.47 23.07
C ASN A 54 14.61 18.25 21.79
N ALA A 55 14.06 17.51 20.87
CA ALA A 55 14.78 17.15 19.66
C ALA A 55 13.94 17.41 18.40
N LYS A 56 14.63 17.81 17.35
CA LYS A 56 14.08 17.93 16.01
C LYS A 56 14.31 16.63 15.27
N VAL A 57 13.24 15.95 14.92
CA VAL A 57 13.30 14.71 14.16
C VAL A 57 13.02 15.00 12.70
N THR A 58 13.97 14.65 11.85
CA THR A 58 13.88 14.78 10.38
C THR A 58 13.89 13.40 9.76
N VAL A 59 12.90 13.10 8.94
CA VAL A 59 12.81 11.86 8.17
C VAL A 59 13.06 12.18 6.70
N ALA A 60 14.04 11.54 6.12
CA ALA A 60 14.44 11.74 4.73
C ALA A 60 14.52 10.42 3.96
N GLN A 61 14.38 10.48 2.66
CA GLN A 61 14.60 9.37 1.74
C GLN A 61 15.44 9.85 0.56
N ASN A 62 16.52 9.16 0.29
CA ASN A 62 17.44 9.55 -0.79
C ASN A 62 17.86 11.04 -0.75
N GLY A 63 18.08 11.57 0.45
CA GLY A 63 18.44 12.98 0.67
C GLY A 63 17.28 13.99 0.60
N ARG A 64 16.06 13.55 0.29
CA ARG A 64 14.87 14.42 0.29
C ARG A 64 14.14 14.32 1.63
N VAL A 65 13.95 15.44 2.30
CA VAL A 65 13.17 15.53 3.55
C VAL A 65 11.70 15.27 3.24
N LEU A 66 11.13 14.28 3.92
CA LEU A 66 9.74 13.86 3.78
C LEU A 66 8.86 14.39 4.92
N TYR A 67 9.42 14.37 6.11
CA TYR A 67 8.70 14.78 7.32
C TYR A 67 9.67 15.38 8.34
N GLN A 68 9.17 16.33 9.11
CA GLN A 68 9.95 16.97 10.16
C GLN A 68 9.02 17.36 11.32
N THR A 69 9.43 17.04 12.53
CA THR A 69 8.68 17.37 13.74
C THR A 69 9.62 17.62 14.92
N THR A 70 9.11 18.24 15.97
CA THR A 70 9.81 18.38 17.25
C THR A 70 9.17 17.47 18.27
N VAL A 71 10.00 16.74 19.01
CA VAL A 71 9.57 15.81 20.06
C VAL A 71 10.11 16.25 21.41
N ALA A 72 9.35 15.98 22.47
CA ALA A 72 9.78 16.21 23.84
C ALA A 72 10.77 15.11 24.30
N PRO A 73 11.53 15.34 25.38
CA PRO A 73 12.39 14.32 25.98
C PRO A 73 11.60 13.06 26.33
N GLY A 74 12.16 11.91 26.00
CA GLY A 74 11.55 10.60 26.24
C GLY A 74 11.37 9.77 24.97
N PRO A 75 10.65 8.65 25.07
CA PRO A 75 10.32 7.83 23.91
C PRO A 75 9.31 8.56 23.02
N PHE A 76 9.55 8.55 21.72
CA PHE A 76 8.65 9.11 20.72
C PHE A 76 8.25 8.09 19.67
N THR A 77 7.07 8.29 19.09
CA THR A 77 6.57 7.48 17.97
C THR A 77 5.99 8.41 16.93
N ILE A 78 6.47 8.30 15.70
CA ILE A 78 5.94 9.00 14.53
C ILE A 78 5.19 8.01 13.68
N SER A 79 3.89 8.19 13.52
CA SER A 79 2.98 7.36 12.73
C SER A 79 2.34 8.10 11.56
N ASP A 80 2.55 9.41 11.47
CA ASP A 80 1.91 10.29 10.48
C ASP A 80 2.63 10.33 9.12
N LEU A 81 3.55 9.41 8.90
CA LEU A 81 4.18 9.22 7.61
C LEU A 81 3.14 8.63 6.65
N GLY A 82 2.82 9.34 5.58
CA GLY A 82 1.89 8.84 4.56
C GLY A 82 2.36 7.49 3.98
N GLN A 83 1.42 6.69 3.48
CA GLN A 83 1.65 5.32 2.95
C GLN A 83 2.56 5.24 1.72
N SER A 84 2.97 6.37 1.16
CA SER A 84 3.66 6.44 -0.13
C SER A 84 5.16 6.14 -0.06
N PHE A 85 5.69 5.81 1.12
CA PHE A 85 7.13 5.63 1.29
C PHE A 85 7.49 4.15 1.28
N GLN A 86 8.22 3.76 0.25
CA GLN A 86 8.76 2.42 0.10
C GLN A 86 10.28 2.48 0.15
N GLY A 87 10.90 1.55 0.89
CA GLY A 87 12.34 1.43 0.97
C GLY A 87 12.93 1.95 2.28
N GLN A 88 14.15 2.43 2.23
CA GLN A 88 14.91 2.84 3.40
C GLN A 88 14.69 4.33 3.70
N LEU A 89 14.34 4.62 4.94
CA LEU A 89 14.17 5.97 5.47
C LEU A 89 15.35 6.29 6.40
N ASP A 90 15.95 7.44 6.20
CA ASP A 90 16.98 7.99 7.07
C ASP A 90 16.32 8.90 8.09
N VAL A 91 16.47 8.57 9.36
CA VAL A 91 15.91 9.35 10.49
C VAL A 91 17.05 10.05 11.20
N THR A 92 16.99 11.36 11.25
CA THR A 92 17.95 12.21 11.96
C THR A 92 17.26 12.86 13.13
N VAL A 93 17.81 12.64 14.32
CA VAL A 93 17.38 13.27 15.58
C VAL A 93 18.45 14.29 15.98
N GLU A 94 18.08 15.53 15.96
CA GLU A 94 18.94 16.67 16.37
C GLU A 94 18.46 17.17 17.73
N GLU A 95 19.26 16.92 18.76
CA GLU A 95 18.98 17.31 20.13
C GLU A 95 19.23 18.81 20.35
N GLU A 96 18.60 19.43 21.36
CA GLU A 96 18.75 20.83 21.68
C GLU A 96 20.21 21.21 22.07
N ASP A 97 20.98 20.22 22.57
CA ASP A 97 22.40 20.41 22.89
C ASP A 97 23.33 20.28 21.68
N GLY A 98 22.77 20.13 20.47
CA GLY A 98 23.51 20.00 19.20
C GLY A 98 24.01 18.59 18.86
N ARG A 99 23.72 17.59 19.70
CA ARG A 99 24.02 16.20 19.34
C ARG A 99 23.07 15.72 18.25
N THR A 100 23.64 15.05 17.29
CA THR A 100 22.88 14.48 16.18
C THR A 100 23.02 12.96 16.17
N SER A 101 21.92 12.25 16.14
CA SER A 101 21.85 10.80 15.98
C SER A 101 21.11 10.46 14.71
N THR A 102 21.69 9.58 13.90
CA THR A 102 21.06 9.13 12.65
C THR A 102 20.91 7.62 12.68
N PHE A 103 19.73 7.14 12.32
CA PHE A 103 19.46 5.71 12.16
C PHE A 103 18.55 5.48 10.95
N GLN A 104 18.55 4.26 10.46
CA GLN A 104 17.78 3.89 9.28
C GLN A 104 16.60 3.01 9.68
N VAL A 105 15.44 3.30 9.11
CA VAL A 105 14.23 2.52 9.26
C VAL A 105 13.86 1.95 7.90
N GLY A 106 13.87 0.62 7.79
CA GLY A 106 13.39 -0.06 6.60
C GLY A 106 11.87 0.02 6.55
N SER A 107 11.34 0.75 5.60
CA SER A 107 9.93 0.67 5.23
C SER A 107 9.76 -0.46 4.23
N ALA A 108 9.59 -1.67 4.73
CA ALA A 108 9.05 -2.74 3.90
C ALA A 108 7.54 -2.47 3.75
N SER A 109 7.15 -1.81 2.66
CA SER A 109 5.78 -1.90 2.21
C SER A 109 5.54 -3.36 1.85
N ILE A 110 4.89 -4.09 2.74
CA ILE A 110 4.37 -5.40 2.41
C ILE A 110 3.01 -5.13 1.75
N PRO A 111 2.91 -5.24 0.41
CA PRO A 111 1.73 -4.77 -0.33
C PRO A 111 0.42 -5.42 0.10
N TYR A 112 0.52 -6.52 0.84
CA TYR A 112 -0.59 -7.39 1.21
C TYR A 112 -0.91 -7.40 2.70
N LEU A 113 -0.13 -6.69 3.53
CA LEU A 113 -0.40 -6.66 4.96
C LEU A 113 -1.63 -5.79 5.22
N THR A 114 -2.71 -6.43 5.60
CA THR A 114 -3.98 -5.79 5.95
C THR A 114 -4.10 -5.77 7.46
N ARG A 115 -4.51 -4.64 8.05
CA ARG A 115 -4.72 -4.54 9.50
C ARG A 115 -5.75 -5.56 9.99
N LYS A 116 -5.55 -6.06 11.19
CA LYS A 116 -6.50 -6.98 11.84
C LYS A 116 -7.94 -6.46 11.76
N GLY A 117 -8.83 -7.31 11.24
CA GLY A 117 -10.25 -7.02 11.10
C GLY A 117 -10.61 -6.14 9.91
N GLN A 118 -9.65 -5.71 9.10
CA GLN A 118 -9.90 -5.02 7.84
C GLN A 118 -9.93 -6.00 6.68
N VAL A 119 -10.73 -5.66 5.66
CA VAL A 119 -10.80 -6.36 4.38
C VAL A 119 -10.52 -5.35 3.28
N ARG A 120 -9.54 -5.64 2.46
CA ARG A 120 -9.29 -4.90 1.21
C ARG A 120 -9.76 -5.77 0.06
N TYR A 121 -10.39 -5.17 -0.90
CA TYR A 121 -10.85 -5.89 -2.09
C TYR A 121 -10.68 -5.02 -3.32
N LYS A 122 -10.51 -5.68 -4.44
CA LYS A 122 -10.49 -5.09 -5.76
C LYS A 122 -11.14 -6.05 -6.73
N THR A 123 -12.06 -5.56 -7.52
CA THR A 123 -12.66 -6.31 -8.61
C THR A 123 -12.66 -5.45 -9.86
N SER A 124 -12.29 -6.04 -10.98
CA SER A 124 -12.26 -5.36 -12.27
C SER A 124 -12.89 -6.25 -13.33
N LEU A 125 -13.65 -5.64 -14.21
CA LEU A 125 -14.30 -6.31 -15.33
C LEU A 125 -14.15 -5.46 -16.60
N GLY A 126 -13.90 -6.09 -17.71
CA GLY A 126 -13.70 -5.36 -18.96
C GLY A 126 -13.15 -6.21 -20.10
N LYS A 127 -12.65 -5.51 -21.10
CA LYS A 127 -11.96 -6.11 -22.24
C LYS A 127 -10.56 -5.54 -22.33
N PRO A 128 -9.51 -6.38 -22.52
CA PRO A 128 -8.17 -5.89 -22.78
C PRO A 128 -8.16 -5.00 -24.02
N THR A 129 -7.46 -3.90 -23.95
CA THR A 129 -7.25 -3.01 -25.09
C THR A 129 -5.91 -3.36 -25.70
N SER A 130 -5.87 -3.99 -26.89
CA SER A 130 -4.62 -4.32 -27.56
C SER A 130 -3.97 -3.05 -28.09
N VAL A 131 -2.75 -2.80 -27.65
CA VAL A 131 -1.85 -1.82 -28.27
C VAL A 131 -1.03 -2.58 -29.31
N GLY A 132 -1.53 -2.70 -30.54
CA GLY A 132 -0.78 -3.34 -31.64
C GLY A 132 -1.64 -4.18 -32.58
N HIS A 133 -1.17 -4.31 -33.80
CA HIS A 133 -1.79 -4.85 -35.00
C HIS A 133 -2.03 -6.36 -35.03
N ASN A 134 -2.45 -6.98 -33.95
CA ASN A 134 -2.93 -8.37 -34.01
C ASN A 134 -4.38 -8.40 -33.51
N ASP A 135 -5.27 -8.88 -34.39
CA ASP A 135 -6.64 -9.27 -34.06
C ASP A 135 -6.64 -10.42 -33.03
N ILE A 136 -6.28 -10.10 -31.81
CA ILE A 136 -6.52 -10.97 -30.68
C ILE A 136 -8.01 -10.81 -30.37
N ASN A 137 -8.75 -11.89 -30.43
CA ASN A 137 -10.08 -12.00 -29.86
C ASN A 137 -9.95 -11.49 -28.41
N ASN A 138 -10.37 -10.25 -28.14
CA ASN A 138 -10.25 -9.64 -26.80
C ASN A 138 -11.37 -10.18 -25.93
N PRO A 139 -11.17 -11.32 -25.23
CA PRO A 139 -12.21 -11.91 -24.42
C PRO A 139 -12.55 -10.99 -23.25
N PHE A 140 -13.80 -11.03 -22.85
CA PHE A 140 -14.22 -10.38 -21.62
C PHE A 140 -13.53 -11.05 -20.44
N PHE A 141 -12.96 -10.25 -19.54
CA PHE A 141 -12.33 -10.75 -18.33
C PHE A 141 -12.99 -10.17 -17.08
N TRP A 142 -12.90 -10.93 -16.02
CA TRP A 142 -13.25 -10.52 -14.67
C TRP A 142 -12.15 -10.93 -13.70
N THR A 143 -11.67 -9.97 -12.90
CA THR A 143 -10.72 -10.22 -11.83
C THR A 143 -11.34 -9.87 -10.49
N ALA A 144 -11.01 -10.65 -9.49
CA ALA A 144 -11.37 -10.37 -8.11
C ALA A 144 -10.19 -10.70 -7.21
N GLU A 145 -9.84 -9.77 -6.34
CA GLU A 145 -8.76 -9.89 -5.36
C GLU A 145 -9.31 -9.47 -3.99
N ALA A 146 -8.92 -10.17 -2.95
CA ALA A 146 -9.27 -9.83 -1.59
C ALA A 146 -8.11 -10.10 -0.64
N SER A 147 -7.95 -9.24 0.35
CA SER A 147 -7.00 -9.38 1.44
C SER A 147 -7.72 -9.17 2.76
N TRP A 148 -7.49 -10.06 3.71
CA TRP A 148 -8.09 -10.01 5.04
C TRP A 148 -7.02 -10.10 6.12
N GLY A 149 -6.98 -9.10 7.00
CA GLY A 149 -6.13 -9.10 8.18
C GLY A 149 -6.73 -9.95 9.30
N TRP A 150 -6.21 -11.15 9.50
CA TRP A 150 -6.69 -12.05 10.56
C TRP A 150 -6.04 -11.74 11.91
N LEU A 151 -4.72 -11.58 11.94
CA LEU A 151 -3.93 -11.23 13.13
C LEU A 151 -3.10 -9.99 12.85
N ASN A 152 -2.48 -9.40 13.88
CA ASN A 152 -1.62 -8.22 13.71
C ASN A 152 -0.46 -8.45 12.72
N ASN A 153 0.00 -9.70 12.59
CA ASN A 153 1.13 -10.07 11.75
C ASN A 153 0.75 -11.07 10.64
N VAL A 154 -0.54 -11.43 10.52
CA VAL A 154 -0.98 -12.42 9.53
C VAL A 154 -2.12 -11.86 8.71
N SER A 155 -1.90 -11.83 7.40
CA SER A 155 -2.92 -11.47 6.41
C SER A 155 -3.09 -12.60 5.40
N LEU A 156 -4.33 -12.90 5.09
CA LEU A 156 -4.71 -13.82 4.02
C LEU A 156 -5.02 -13.01 2.78
N TYR A 157 -4.42 -13.38 1.68
CA TYR A 157 -4.61 -12.74 0.39
C TYR A 157 -4.92 -13.78 -0.68
N GLY A 158 -5.86 -13.48 -1.54
CA GLY A 158 -6.22 -14.34 -2.65
C GLY A 158 -6.95 -13.59 -3.75
N GLY A 159 -6.88 -14.13 -4.96
CA GLY A 159 -7.57 -13.57 -6.10
C GLY A 159 -7.69 -14.57 -7.24
N GLY A 160 -8.59 -14.28 -8.15
CA GLY A 160 -8.83 -15.06 -9.35
C GLY A 160 -9.05 -14.17 -10.57
N MET A 161 -8.63 -14.66 -11.73
CA MET A 161 -8.93 -14.09 -13.03
C MET A 161 -9.71 -15.13 -13.85
N PHE A 162 -10.81 -14.70 -14.43
CA PHE A 162 -11.68 -15.50 -15.27
C PHE A 162 -11.81 -14.79 -16.61
N THR A 163 -11.70 -15.54 -17.69
CA THR A 163 -11.93 -15.04 -19.06
C THR A 163 -12.98 -15.87 -19.76
N ALA A 164 -13.64 -15.29 -20.75
CA ALA A 164 -14.70 -15.99 -21.50
C ALA A 164 -14.18 -17.18 -22.34
N ASP A 165 -12.87 -17.28 -22.57
CA ASP A 165 -12.21 -18.33 -23.38
C ASP A 165 -11.52 -19.39 -22.52
N ASP A 166 -12.18 -19.93 -21.51
CA ASP A 166 -11.73 -21.07 -20.66
C ASP A 166 -10.41 -20.86 -19.88
N TYR A 167 -9.84 -19.65 -19.85
CA TYR A 167 -8.65 -19.38 -19.03
C TYR A 167 -9.07 -18.98 -17.60
N GLN A 168 -8.58 -19.75 -16.63
CA GLN A 168 -8.80 -19.49 -15.21
C GLN A 168 -7.47 -19.50 -14.49
N ALA A 169 -7.16 -18.42 -13.77
CA ALA A 169 -6.01 -18.34 -12.89
C ALA A 169 -6.48 -18.01 -11.47
N ILE A 170 -6.16 -18.90 -10.54
CA ILE A 170 -6.47 -18.72 -9.11
C ILE A 170 -5.15 -18.65 -8.36
N HIS A 171 -4.96 -17.59 -7.57
CA HIS A 171 -3.77 -17.40 -6.76
C HIS A 171 -4.15 -17.11 -5.30
N TYR A 172 -3.44 -17.75 -4.36
CA TYR A 172 -3.57 -17.46 -2.94
C TYR A 172 -2.18 -17.38 -2.29
N ARG A 173 -2.01 -16.48 -1.36
CA ARG A 173 -0.80 -16.34 -0.53
C ARG A 173 -1.20 -16.00 0.90
N TYR A 174 -0.38 -16.46 1.84
CA TYR A 174 -0.43 -16.06 3.25
C TYR A 174 0.92 -15.47 3.64
N TRP A 175 0.88 -14.48 4.51
CA TRP A 175 2.07 -13.87 5.10
C TRP A 175 1.99 -14.03 6.61
N LEU A 176 3.11 -14.43 7.18
CA LEU A 176 3.34 -14.57 8.61
C LEU A 176 4.23 -13.43 9.10
#